data_15f9d65df8af70402ed8e70903cec23e
#
_entry.id   15f9d65df8af70402ed8e70903cec23e
#
_cell.length_a   1.000
_cell.length_b   1.000
_cell.length_c   1.000
_cell.angle_alpha   90.00
_cell.angle_beta   90.00
_cell.angle_gamma   90.00
#
_symmetry.space_group_name_H-M   'P 1'
#
loop_
_entity.id
_entity.type
_entity.pdbx_description
1 polymer ?
#
loop_
_entity_poly.entity_id
_entity_poly.type
_entity_poly.pdbx_seq_one_letter_code
_entity_poly.pdbx_strand_id
1 'polypeptide(L)'
;MRLRKKPHTDEKLQNFADFVTVGDVQPIQKDLSKELYVELGTGKGDFITQIAERNPQINFIGLEVEKTCVLAAARKVREKNLSNVRLIVFDINNITEIFTEHEVDRLYVNFCDPWPKKRHAKRRLTHVRFLEMYRKILKVGGEIYFKTDNRGLFDFSLEQFAEAGLEVRDVTNDLHANEPPENIRTEYENKFSEQGVPINFCVVKFANG
;
A
#
# COMPACT_ATOMS: atom_id res chain seq x y z
N MET A 1 -1.69 16.24 8.65
CA MET A 1 -0.98 17.50 8.29
C MET A 1 -1.04 17.65 6.79
N ARG A 2 -1.64 18.72 6.23
CA ARG A 2 -1.76 18.89 4.79
C ARG A 2 -0.40 19.28 4.22
N LEU A 3 0.19 18.43 3.38
CA LEU A 3 1.45 18.72 2.70
C LEU A 3 1.28 19.95 1.80
N ARG A 4 2.20 20.94 1.92
CA ARG A 4 2.20 22.10 1.03
C ARG A 4 2.56 21.65 -0.39
N LYS A 5 1.71 21.99 -1.38
CA LYS A 5 2.05 21.82 -2.80
C LYS A 5 3.36 22.56 -3.09
N LYS A 6 4.38 21.80 -3.50
CA LYS A 6 5.64 22.42 -3.96
C LYS A 6 5.46 22.88 -5.40
N PRO A 7 5.89 24.10 -5.77
CA PRO A 7 5.83 24.56 -7.15
C PRO A 7 6.64 23.61 -8.06
N HIS A 8 6.21 23.48 -9.31
CA HIS A 8 6.86 22.64 -10.34
C HIS A 8 6.95 21.13 -10.04
N THR A 9 6.06 20.58 -9.18
CA THR A 9 6.06 19.15 -8.88
C THR A 9 5.73 18.31 -10.12
N ASP A 10 4.80 18.76 -10.94
CA ASP A 10 4.38 18.07 -12.17
C ASP A 10 5.52 18.02 -13.20
N GLU A 11 6.21 19.13 -13.43
CA GLU A 11 7.40 19.18 -14.30
C GLU A 11 8.52 18.25 -13.82
N LYS A 12 8.73 18.16 -12.50
CA LYS A 12 9.74 17.28 -11.91
C LYS A 12 9.37 15.80 -12.04
N LEU A 13 8.08 15.46 -11.99
CA LEU A 13 7.62 14.08 -12.19
C LEU A 13 7.82 13.61 -13.63
N GLN A 14 7.79 14.52 -14.62
CA GLN A 14 8.08 14.17 -16.01
C GLN A 14 9.47 13.58 -16.21
N ASN A 15 10.45 13.91 -15.35
CA ASN A 15 11.79 13.31 -15.39
C ASN A 15 11.80 11.82 -15.00
N PHE A 16 10.69 11.28 -14.53
CA PHE A 16 10.50 9.89 -14.10
C PHE A 16 9.38 9.19 -14.88
N ALA A 17 8.98 9.72 -16.04
CA ALA A 17 7.87 9.21 -16.85
C ALA A 17 8.07 7.76 -17.34
N ASP A 18 9.30 7.25 -17.28
CA ASP A 18 9.65 5.87 -17.58
C ASP A 18 9.07 4.86 -16.57
N PHE A 19 8.78 5.29 -15.33
CA PHE A 19 8.18 4.44 -14.30
C PHE A 19 7.18 5.16 -13.39
N VAL A 20 6.87 6.44 -13.63
CA VAL A 20 5.85 7.21 -12.90
C VAL A 20 4.73 7.60 -13.86
N THR A 21 3.49 7.27 -13.49
CA THR A 21 2.29 7.68 -14.24
C THR A 21 1.54 8.76 -13.48
N VAL A 22 1.17 9.85 -14.18
CA VAL A 22 0.38 10.97 -13.67
C VAL A 22 -0.76 11.26 -14.64
N GLY A 23 -2.01 11.24 -14.19
CA GLY A 23 -3.18 11.47 -15.05
C GLY A 23 -3.84 10.17 -15.51
N ASP A 24 -4.33 10.15 -16.74
CA ASP A 24 -5.03 8.99 -17.29
C ASP A 24 -4.13 7.75 -17.25
N VAL A 25 -4.56 6.77 -16.48
CA VAL A 25 -3.83 5.53 -16.31
C VAL A 25 -4.21 4.61 -17.46
N GLN A 26 -3.29 4.45 -18.40
CA GLN A 26 -3.37 3.36 -19.38
C GLN A 26 -3.01 2.04 -18.70
N PRO A 27 -3.45 0.88 -19.22
CA PRO A 27 -3.04 -0.40 -18.70
C PRO A 27 -1.51 -0.45 -18.53
N ILE A 28 -1.07 -0.73 -17.31
CA ILE A 28 0.35 -0.66 -16.96
C ILE A 28 1.07 -1.78 -17.68
N GLN A 29 2.11 -1.44 -18.46
CA GLN A 29 3.01 -2.45 -18.99
C GLN A 29 3.76 -3.12 -17.85
N LYS A 30 3.53 -4.40 -17.68
CA LYS A 30 4.15 -5.26 -16.67
C LYS A 30 4.48 -6.61 -17.28
N ASP A 31 5.44 -7.26 -16.70
CA ASP A 31 5.76 -8.64 -17.02
C ASP A 31 4.73 -9.56 -16.34
N LEU A 32 3.76 -10.04 -17.12
CA LEU A 32 2.67 -10.90 -16.64
C LEU A 32 3.14 -12.27 -16.13
N SER A 33 4.40 -12.65 -16.36
CA SER A 33 5.00 -13.87 -15.81
C SER A 33 5.41 -13.77 -14.35
N LYS A 34 5.43 -12.54 -13.80
CA LYS A 34 5.84 -12.25 -12.43
C LYS A 34 4.64 -11.94 -11.54
N GLU A 35 4.78 -12.22 -10.25
CA GLU A 35 3.83 -11.77 -9.24
C GLU A 35 3.74 -10.24 -9.22
N LEU A 36 2.55 -9.74 -8.89
CA LEU A 36 2.26 -8.32 -8.78
C LEU A 36 1.84 -7.97 -7.35
N TYR A 37 2.65 -7.16 -6.68
CA TYR A 37 2.35 -6.63 -5.35
C TYR A 37 2.08 -5.13 -5.42
N VAL A 38 1.07 -4.67 -4.70
CA VAL A 38 0.63 -3.26 -4.74
C VAL A 38 0.62 -2.67 -3.34
N GLU A 39 1.26 -1.51 -3.17
CA GLU A 39 1.17 -0.72 -1.94
C GLU A 39 0.16 0.41 -2.09
N LEU A 40 -0.80 0.46 -1.17
CA LEU A 40 -1.86 1.47 -1.11
C LEU A 40 -1.46 2.59 -0.16
N GLY A 41 -1.22 3.79 -0.70
CA GLY A 41 -0.70 4.91 0.05
C GLY A 41 0.81 4.84 0.26
N THR A 42 1.56 4.69 -0.83
CA THR A 42 3.03 4.51 -0.82
C THR A 42 3.79 5.64 -0.09
N GLY A 43 3.20 6.81 0.05
CA GLY A 43 3.84 7.94 0.68
C GLY A 43 5.16 8.30 -0.01
N LYS A 44 6.26 8.40 0.76
CA LYS A 44 7.59 8.74 0.24
C LYS A 44 8.39 7.53 -0.26
N GLY A 45 7.77 6.35 -0.34
CA GLY A 45 8.31 5.15 -0.96
C GLY A 45 9.28 4.34 -0.12
N ASP A 46 9.33 4.53 1.21
CA ASP A 46 10.28 3.80 2.07
C ASP A 46 10.05 2.30 2.06
N PHE A 47 8.80 1.87 2.16
CA PHE A 47 8.45 0.46 2.13
C PHE A 47 8.69 -0.14 0.74
N ILE A 48 8.06 0.44 -0.29
CA ILE A 48 8.08 -0.14 -1.64
C ILE A 48 9.49 -0.27 -2.21
N THR A 49 10.37 0.70 -1.93
CA THR A 49 11.75 0.63 -2.44
C THR A 49 12.57 -0.44 -1.73
N GLN A 50 12.39 -0.64 -0.44
CA GLN A 50 13.11 -1.67 0.32
C GLN A 50 12.62 -3.07 -0.05
N ILE A 51 11.28 -3.28 -0.15
CA ILE A 51 10.75 -4.59 -0.50
C ILE A 51 11.06 -4.97 -1.95
N ALA A 52 11.04 -4.02 -2.88
CA ALA A 52 11.39 -4.25 -4.27
C ALA A 52 12.87 -4.59 -4.47
N GLU A 53 13.76 -3.94 -3.71
CA GLU A 53 15.19 -4.23 -3.71
C GLU A 53 15.49 -5.66 -3.23
N ARG A 54 14.75 -6.15 -2.22
CA ARG A 54 14.88 -7.53 -1.70
C ARG A 54 14.27 -8.59 -2.62
N ASN A 55 13.35 -8.19 -3.52
CA ASN A 55 12.56 -9.11 -4.35
C ASN A 55 12.56 -8.66 -5.83
N PRO A 56 13.70 -8.72 -6.54
CA PRO A 56 13.80 -8.23 -7.92
C PRO A 56 12.96 -9.04 -8.94
N GLN A 57 12.53 -10.24 -8.55
CA GLN A 57 11.67 -11.11 -9.38
C GLN A 57 10.18 -10.74 -9.32
N ILE A 58 9.76 -9.84 -8.40
CA ILE A 58 8.36 -9.44 -8.21
C ILE A 58 8.16 -8.03 -8.78
N ASN A 59 7.01 -7.78 -9.41
CA ASN A 59 6.62 -6.44 -9.82
C ASN A 59 5.94 -5.70 -8.67
N PHE A 60 6.29 -4.45 -8.46
CA PHE A 60 5.70 -3.60 -7.44
C PHE A 60 5.04 -2.37 -8.05
N ILE A 61 3.81 -2.06 -7.60
CA ILE A 61 3.11 -0.82 -7.93
C ILE A 61 2.79 -0.07 -6.66
N GLY A 62 3.22 1.19 -6.58
CA GLY A 62 2.88 2.10 -5.50
C GLY A 62 1.81 3.10 -5.94
N LEU A 63 0.69 3.15 -5.22
CA LEU A 63 -0.40 4.10 -5.43
C LEU A 63 -0.35 5.19 -4.37
N GLU A 64 -0.35 6.45 -4.79
CA GLU A 64 -0.34 7.60 -3.89
C GLU A 64 -1.00 8.82 -4.55
N VAL A 65 -1.84 9.52 -3.81
CA VAL A 65 -2.57 10.70 -4.33
C VAL A 65 -1.73 11.99 -4.29
N GLU A 66 -0.81 12.06 -3.32
CA GLU A 66 0.00 13.26 -3.10
C GLU A 66 1.26 13.26 -3.99
N LYS A 67 1.23 14.06 -5.06
CA LYS A 67 2.32 14.19 -6.04
C LYS A 67 3.69 14.46 -5.43
N THR A 68 3.75 15.20 -4.31
CA THR A 68 5.01 15.49 -3.61
C THR A 68 5.60 14.25 -2.94
N CYS A 69 4.75 13.33 -2.49
CA CYS A 69 5.15 12.03 -1.97
C CYS A 69 5.66 11.14 -3.09
N VAL A 70 4.90 11.03 -4.20
CA VAL A 70 5.33 10.27 -5.39
C VAL A 70 6.67 10.77 -5.91
N LEU A 71 6.91 12.09 -5.95
CA LEU A 71 8.20 12.64 -6.37
C LEU A 71 9.35 12.22 -5.44
N ALA A 72 9.11 12.13 -4.14
CA ALA A 72 10.11 11.64 -3.19
C ALA A 72 10.38 10.14 -3.39
N ALA A 73 9.33 9.34 -3.57
CA ALA A 73 9.43 7.92 -3.88
C ALA A 73 10.18 7.67 -5.20
N ALA A 74 9.85 8.43 -6.26
CA ALA A 74 10.49 8.32 -7.57
C ALA A 74 12.00 8.55 -7.52
N ARG A 75 12.45 9.51 -6.71
CA ARG A 75 13.89 9.74 -6.49
C ARG A 75 14.58 8.52 -5.87
N LYS A 76 13.98 7.90 -4.87
CA LYS A 76 14.50 6.70 -4.22
C LYS A 76 14.55 5.51 -5.19
N VAL A 77 13.49 5.31 -5.99
CA VAL A 77 13.46 4.27 -7.03
C VAL A 77 14.63 4.46 -8.03
N ARG A 78 14.84 5.71 -8.49
CA ARG A 78 15.94 6.05 -9.42
C ARG A 78 17.30 5.87 -8.78
N GLU A 79 17.49 6.34 -7.55
CA GLU A 79 18.74 6.24 -6.78
C GLU A 79 19.16 4.77 -6.57
N LYS A 80 18.19 3.91 -6.30
CA LYS A 80 18.40 2.46 -6.12
C LYS A 80 18.41 1.65 -7.42
N ASN A 81 18.18 2.30 -8.57
CA ASN A 81 18.09 1.65 -9.89
C ASN A 81 17.07 0.49 -9.94
N LEU A 82 15.91 0.65 -9.30
CA LEU A 82 14.89 -0.39 -9.25
C LEU A 82 14.11 -0.43 -10.56
N SER A 83 14.20 -1.54 -11.29
CA SER A 83 13.50 -1.75 -12.58
C SER A 83 12.10 -2.38 -12.40
N ASN A 84 11.83 -2.94 -11.21
CA ASN A 84 10.62 -3.68 -10.87
C ASN A 84 9.59 -2.84 -10.10
N VAL A 85 9.72 -1.51 -10.07
CA VAL A 85 8.80 -0.59 -9.40
C VAL A 85 8.14 0.34 -10.40
N ARG A 86 6.82 0.51 -10.26
CA ARG A 86 6.02 1.57 -10.91
C ARG A 86 5.32 2.39 -9.84
N LEU A 87 5.23 3.69 -10.05
CA LEU A 87 4.53 4.61 -9.16
C LEU A 87 3.39 5.31 -9.92
N ILE A 88 2.22 5.42 -9.30
CA ILE A 88 1.06 6.04 -9.94
C ILE A 88 0.48 7.08 -9.00
N VAL A 89 0.31 8.29 -9.52
CA VAL A 89 -0.49 9.32 -8.84
C VAL A 89 -1.96 8.97 -9.02
N PHE A 90 -2.57 8.37 -8.00
CA PHE A 90 -3.89 7.76 -8.15
C PHE A 90 -4.74 7.82 -6.88
N ASP A 91 -6.05 8.01 -7.05
CA ASP A 91 -7.02 7.88 -5.97
C ASP A 91 -7.52 6.43 -5.87
N ILE A 92 -7.23 5.76 -4.76
CA ILE A 92 -7.59 4.36 -4.49
C ILE A 92 -9.11 4.12 -4.57
N ASN A 93 -9.94 5.17 -4.47
CA ASN A 93 -11.39 5.04 -4.70
C ASN A 93 -11.74 4.48 -6.09
N ASN A 94 -10.83 4.56 -7.05
CA ASN A 94 -11.02 4.13 -8.43
C ASN A 94 -10.14 2.91 -8.79
N ILE A 95 -9.65 2.15 -7.81
CA ILE A 95 -8.63 1.10 -7.99
C ILE A 95 -9.02 0.04 -9.06
N THR A 96 -10.30 -0.21 -9.23
CA THR A 96 -10.81 -1.15 -10.25
C THR A 96 -10.73 -0.62 -11.69
N GLU A 97 -10.33 0.65 -11.90
CA GLU A 97 -10.12 1.21 -13.22
C GLU A 97 -8.72 0.91 -13.77
N ILE A 98 -7.75 0.57 -12.89
CA ILE A 98 -6.34 0.37 -13.25
C ILE A 98 -5.88 -1.08 -13.19
N PHE A 99 -6.64 -1.95 -12.52
CA PHE A 99 -6.36 -3.37 -12.46
C PHE A 99 -7.51 -4.17 -13.04
N THR A 100 -7.17 -5.22 -13.79
CA THR A 100 -8.14 -6.22 -14.26
C THR A 100 -8.54 -7.15 -13.12
N GLU A 101 -9.58 -7.96 -13.34
CA GLU A 101 -10.01 -8.95 -12.36
C GLU A 101 -8.88 -9.98 -12.11
N HIS A 102 -8.69 -10.29 -10.82
CA HIS A 102 -7.74 -11.33 -10.37
C HIS A 102 -6.31 -11.14 -10.87
N GLU A 103 -5.85 -9.89 -10.91
CA GLU A 103 -4.54 -9.53 -11.42
C GLU A 103 -3.47 -9.41 -10.34
N VAL A 104 -3.86 -8.96 -9.14
CA VAL A 104 -2.95 -8.63 -8.05
C VAL A 104 -2.76 -9.83 -7.12
N ASP A 105 -1.52 -10.16 -6.81
CA ASP A 105 -1.20 -11.25 -5.88
C ASP A 105 -1.26 -10.80 -4.41
N ARG A 106 -0.83 -9.55 -4.13
CA ARG A 106 -0.77 -9.03 -2.77
C ARG A 106 -0.98 -7.52 -2.69
N LEU A 107 -1.71 -7.09 -1.66
CA LEU A 107 -1.83 -5.69 -1.28
C LEU A 107 -1.09 -5.42 0.04
N TYR A 108 -0.44 -4.27 0.13
CA TYR A 108 0.11 -3.73 1.37
C TYR A 108 -0.63 -2.45 1.75
N VAL A 109 -1.06 -2.38 3.00
CA VAL A 109 -1.69 -1.21 3.61
C VAL A 109 -0.90 -0.85 4.86
N ASN A 110 0.05 0.07 4.71
CA ASN A 110 0.98 0.46 5.76
C ASN A 110 0.65 1.86 6.26
N PHE A 111 0.30 1.99 7.55
CA PHE A 111 0.13 3.28 8.25
C PHE A 111 -0.81 4.26 7.54
N CYS A 112 -1.91 3.73 6.97
CA CYS A 112 -2.92 4.57 6.32
C CYS A 112 -3.67 5.46 7.33
N ASP A 113 -4.30 6.53 6.82
CA ASP A 113 -5.05 7.48 7.63
C ASP A 113 -6.16 6.81 8.45
N PRO A 114 -6.20 6.98 9.79
CA PRO A 114 -7.16 6.30 10.66
C PRO A 114 -8.57 6.89 10.62
N TRP A 115 -8.75 8.10 10.09
CA TRP A 115 -10.04 8.80 10.02
C TRP A 115 -10.87 8.64 11.31
N PRO A 116 -10.48 9.27 12.44
CA PRO A 116 -11.00 8.93 13.77
C PRO A 116 -12.50 9.21 13.97
N LYS A 117 -13.08 10.12 13.18
CA LYS A 117 -14.52 10.45 13.28
C LYS A 117 -15.36 9.35 12.63
N LYS A 118 -16.38 8.81 13.33
CA LYS A 118 -17.31 7.77 12.83
C LYS A 118 -17.89 8.09 11.45
N ARG A 119 -18.28 9.34 11.18
CA ARG A 119 -18.80 9.78 9.87
C ARG A 119 -17.80 9.64 8.72
N HIS A 120 -16.52 9.44 9.01
CA HIS A 120 -15.45 9.26 8.02
C HIS A 120 -15.02 7.80 7.88
N ALA A 121 -15.66 6.85 8.56
CA ALA A 121 -15.28 5.43 8.53
C ALA A 121 -15.16 4.88 7.10
N LYS A 122 -16.06 5.31 6.20
CA LYS A 122 -16.02 4.92 4.76
C LYS A 122 -14.76 5.37 4.00
N ARG A 123 -13.89 6.20 4.59
CA ARG A 123 -12.62 6.64 4.00
C ARG A 123 -11.45 5.75 4.40
N ARG A 124 -11.62 4.90 5.41
CA ARG A 124 -10.59 3.96 5.85
C ARG A 124 -10.37 2.91 4.78
N LEU A 125 -9.13 2.64 4.41
CA LEU A 125 -8.79 1.68 3.34
C LEU A 125 -9.16 0.23 3.69
N THR A 126 -9.47 -0.05 4.95
CA THR A 126 -9.94 -1.36 5.44
C THR A 126 -11.46 -1.45 5.59
N HIS A 127 -12.23 -0.40 5.22
CA HIS A 127 -13.69 -0.47 5.23
C HIS A 127 -14.21 -1.46 4.17
N VAL A 128 -15.30 -2.19 4.48
CA VAL A 128 -15.89 -3.22 3.61
C VAL A 128 -16.05 -2.78 2.16
N ARG A 129 -16.41 -1.53 1.88
CA ARG A 129 -16.53 -1.01 0.52
C ARG A 129 -15.22 -1.10 -0.30
N PHE A 130 -14.06 -0.95 0.35
CA PHE A 130 -12.76 -1.13 -0.30
C PHE A 130 -12.42 -2.62 -0.41
N LEU A 131 -12.75 -3.42 0.61
CA LEU A 131 -12.53 -4.86 0.59
C LEU A 131 -13.25 -5.51 -0.59
N GLU A 132 -14.47 -5.05 -0.93
CA GLU A 132 -15.20 -5.49 -2.12
C GLU A 132 -14.50 -5.10 -3.43
N MET A 133 -13.84 -3.93 -3.48
CA MET A 133 -13.02 -3.53 -4.63
C MET A 133 -11.75 -4.38 -4.73
N TYR A 134 -11.11 -4.64 -3.59
CA TYR A 134 -9.91 -5.48 -3.53
C TYR A 134 -10.20 -6.93 -3.91
N ARG A 135 -11.37 -7.47 -3.54
CA ARG A 135 -11.83 -8.80 -3.95
C ARG A 135 -11.84 -8.97 -5.47
N LYS A 136 -12.22 -7.91 -6.21
CA LYS A 136 -12.25 -7.96 -7.68
C LYS A 136 -10.87 -8.05 -8.31
N ILE A 137 -9.90 -7.33 -7.76
CA ILE A 137 -8.56 -7.23 -8.34
C ILE A 137 -7.56 -8.26 -7.80
N LEU A 138 -7.78 -8.77 -6.57
CA LEU A 138 -6.94 -9.80 -5.99
C LEU A 138 -7.19 -11.15 -6.65
N LYS A 139 -6.12 -11.90 -6.90
CA LYS A 139 -6.20 -13.30 -7.28
C LYS A 139 -6.90 -14.12 -6.20
N VAL A 140 -7.44 -15.25 -6.59
CA VAL A 140 -7.95 -16.26 -5.66
C VAL A 140 -6.84 -16.65 -4.68
N GLY A 141 -7.11 -16.50 -3.38
CA GLY A 141 -6.10 -16.69 -2.34
C GLY A 141 -5.13 -15.52 -2.16
N GLY A 142 -5.33 -14.41 -2.87
CA GLY A 142 -4.57 -13.18 -2.69
C GLY A 142 -4.72 -12.60 -1.29
N GLU A 143 -3.73 -11.83 -0.85
CA GLU A 143 -3.62 -11.41 0.55
C GLU A 143 -3.48 -9.89 0.70
N ILE A 144 -3.93 -9.38 1.84
CA ILE A 144 -3.61 -8.03 2.32
C ILE A 144 -2.71 -8.14 3.54
N TYR A 145 -1.59 -7.43 3.51
CA TYR A 145 -0.70 -7.21 4.66
C TYR A 145 -1.02 -5.84 5.24
N PHE A 146 -1.50 -5.81 6.47
CA PHE A 146 -1.96 -4.59 7.10
C PHE A 146 -1.14 -4.26 8.35
N LYS A 147 -0.53 -3.06 8.38
CA LYS A 147 0.20 -2.51 9.53
C LYS A 147 -0.34 -1.14 9.93
N THR A 148 -0.48 -0.92 11.23
CA THR A 148 -0.85 0.39 11.79
C THR A 148 -0.39 0.55 13.25
N ASP A 149 0.03 1.77 13.61
CA ASP A 149 0.24 2.21 14.98
C ASP A 149 -1.08 2.53 15.71
N ASN A 150 -2.17 2.70 14.95
CA ASN A 150 -3.46 3.13 15.49
C ASN A 150 -4.34 1.94 15.89
N ARG A 151 -4.41 1.66 17.20
CA ARG A 151 -5.21 0.56 17.75
C ARG A 151 -6.69 0.65 17.35
N GLY A 152 -7.30 1.83 17.38
CA GLY A 152 -8.72 1.99 17.01
C GLY A 152 -8.99 1.70 15.54
N LEU A 153 -8.03 2.00 14.64
CA LEU A 153 -8.12 1.59 13.25
C LEU A 153 -7.95 0.07 13.11
N PHE A 154 -7.03 -0.52 13.87
CA PHE A 154 -6.79 -1.96 13.82
C PHE A 154 -8.03 -2.76 14.25
N ASP A 155 -8.63 -2.41 15.41
CA ASP A 155 -9.84 -3.06 15.90
C ASP A 155 -11.00 -2.93 14.92
N PHE A 156 -11.22 -1.72 14.38
CA PHE A 156 -12.20 -1.51 13.32
C PHE A 156 -11.92 -2.39 12.10
N SER A 157 -10.66 -2.52 11.71
CA SER A 157 -10.28 -3.30 10.52
C SER A 157 -10.58 -4.78 10.70
N LEU A 158 -10.31 -5.33 11.88
CA LEU A 158 -10.65 -6.73 12.20
C LEU A 158 -12.17 -6.98 12.12
N GLU A 159 -13.00 -6.03 12.59
CA GLU A 159 -14.45 -6.09 12.43
C GLU A 159 -14.86 -6.09 10.95
N GLN A 160 -14.26 -5.23 10.13
CA GLN A 160 -14.56 -5.15 8.69
C GLN A 160 -14.12 -6.40 7.93
N PHE A 161 -13.00 -7.00 8.29
CA PHE A 161 -12.54 -8.26 7.69
C PHE A 161 -13.50 -9.41 8.02
N ALA A 162 -13.96 -9.50 9.27
CA ALA A 162 -14.98 -10.47 9.68
C ALA A 162 -16.31 -10.25 8.96
N GLU A 163 -16.79 -8.99 8.84
CA GLU A 163 -18.00 -8.63 8.11
C GLU A 163 -17.92 -9.03 6.63
N ALA A 164 -16.74 -8.89 6.01
CA ALA A 164 -16.49 -9.28 4.62
C ALA A 164 -16.26 -10.80 4.44
N GLY A 165 -16.29 -11.61 5.51
CA GLY A 165 -16.07 -13.05 5.47
C GLY A 165 -14.63 -13.44 5.09
N LEU A 166 -13.65 -12.61 5.46
CA LEU A 166 -12.24 -12.84 5.15
C LEU A 166 -11.54 -13.63 6.28
N GLU A 167 -10.60 -14.47 5.90
CA GLU A 167 -9.74 -15.18 6.85
C GLU A 167 -8.63 -14.23 7.34
N VAL A 168 -8.49 -14.09 8.66
CA VAL A 168 -7.44 -13.26 9.26
C VAL A 168 -6.46 -14.16 10.00
N ARG A 169 -5.15 -13.98 9.72
CA ARG A 169 -4.07 -14.74 10.36
C ARG A 169 -2.93 -13.82 10.80
N ASP A 170 -2.01 -14.34 11.56
CA ASP A 170 -0.80 -13.64 12.04
C ASP A 170 -1.13 -12.34 12.79
N VAL A 171 -2.24 -12.35 13.56
CA VAL A 171 -2.72 -11.17 14.29
C VAL A 171 -1.79 -10.89 15.46
N THR A 172 -1.19 -9.71 15.48
CA THR A 172 -0.40 -9.22 16.62
C THR A 172 -0.69 -7.75 16.90
N ASN A 173 -0.63 -7.39 18.18
CA ASN A 173 -0.73 -6.00 18.62
C ASN A 173 0.66 -5.37 18.85
N ASP A 174 1.72 -6.14 18.68
CA ASP A 174 3.11 -5.70 18.75
C ASP A 174 3.96 -6.55 17.80
N LEU A 175 4.08 -6.08 16.56
CA LEU A 175 4.85 -6.74 15.52
C LEU A 175 6.32 -6.90 15.89
N HIS A 176 6.88 -5.96 16.66
CA HIS A 176 8.29 -5.95 17.00
C HIS A 176 8.64 -6.87 18.17
N ALA A 177 7.66 -7.33 18.97
CA ALA A 177 7.90 -8.31 20.03
C ALA A 177 8.38 -9.66 19.47
N ASN A 178 7.91 -10.05 18.26
CA ASN A 178 8.34 -11.24 17.52
C ASN A 178 8.43 -10.89 16.04
N GLU A 179 9.31 -9.97 15.69
CA GLU A 179 9.41 -9.41 14.33
C GLU A 179 9.86 -10.48 13.32
N PRO A 180 9.06 -10.73 12.28
CA PRO A 180 9.46 -11.66 11.23
C PRO A 180 10.64 -11.07 10.42
N PRO A 181 11.60 -11.88 9.97
CA PRO A 181 12.81 -11.40 9.26
C PRO A 181 12.49 -10.70 7.92
N GLU A 182 11.35 -11.00 7.33
CA GLU A 182 10.85 -10.36 6.11
C GLU A 182 10.20 -9.00 6.35
N ASN A 183 9.97 -8.59 7.60
CA ASN A 183 9.40 -7.27 7.88
C ASN A 183 10.29 -6.16 7.31
N ILE A 184 9.64 -5.18 6.72
CA ILE A 184 10.28 -3.94 6.25
C ILE A 184 9.84 -2.82 7.19
N ARG A 185 10.77 -2.32 7.99
CA ARG A 185 10.53 -1.14 8.82
C ARG A 185 10.64 0.11 7.98
N THR A 186 9.55 0.89 7.95
CA THR A 186 9.55 2.22 7.33
C THR A 186 10.14 3.27 8.26
N GLU A 187 10.52 4.45 7.73
CA GLU A 187 10.90 5.60 8.54
C GLU A 187 9.79 5.95 9.56
N TYR A 188 8.52 5.86 9.13
CA TYR A 188 7.36 6.09 9.98
C TYR A 188 7.29 5.05 11.11
N GLU A 189 7.44 3.77 10.79
CA GLU A 189 7.42 2.66 11.74
C GLU A 189 8.53 2.80 12.79
N ASN A 190 9.77 3.08 12.38
CA ASN A 190 10.89 3.31 13.27
C ASN A 190 10.61 4.46 14.24
N LYS A 191 10.10 5.58 13.74
CA LYS A 191 9.79 6.75 14.56
C LYS A 191 8.79 6.45 15.68
N PHE A 192 7.75 5.65 15.43
CA PHE A 192 6.75 5.31 16.43
C PHE A 192 7.23 4.21 17.36
N SER A 193 7.95 3.23 16.84
CA SER A 193 8.58 2.17 17.62
C SER A 193 9.58 2.72 18.63
N GLU A 194 10.43 3.68 18.25
CA GLU A 194 11.36 4.38 19.14
C GLU A 194 10.65 5.14 20.28
N GLN A 195 9.40 5.52 20.09
CA GLN A 195 8.55 6.12 21.11
C GLN A 195 7.81 5.10 21.98
N GLY A 196 8.06 3.81 21.78
CA GLY A 196 7.41 2.73 22.52
C GLY A 196 5.96 2.48 22.06
N VAL A 197 5.55 2.97 20.89
CA VAL A 197 4.23 2.70 20.31
C VAL A 197 4.27 1.35 19.59
N PRO A 198 3.48 0.35 20.04
CA PRO A 198 3.46 -0.94 19.38
C PRO A 198 2.80 -0.87 18.01
N ILE A 199 3.28 -1.68 17.09
CA ILE A 199 2.74 -1.78 15.73
C ILE A 199 1.81 -2.99 15.64
N ASN A 200 0.54 -2.71 15.33
CA ASN A 200 -0.43 -3.76 15.08
C ASN A 200 -0.27 -4.27 13.65
N PHE A 201 -0.40 -5.59 13.48
CA PHE A 201 -0.24 -6.25 12.18
C PHE A 201 -1.20 -7.44 12.05
N CYS A 202 -1.66 -7.69 10.85
CA CYS A 202 -2.30 -8.94 10.47
C CYS A 202 -2.15 -9.20 8.97
N VAL A 203 -2.36 -10.44 8.57
CA VAL A 203 -2.52 -10.87 7.18
C VAL A 203 -3.98 -11.28 6.96
N VAL A 204 -4.56 -10.81 5.86
CA VAL A 204 -5.95 -11.09 5.50
C VAL A 204 -5.97 -11.80 4.18
N LYS A 205 -6.59 -12.97 4.13
CA LYS A 205 -6.71 -13.79 2.93
C LYS A 205 -8.12 -13.73 2.36
N PHE A 206 -8.19 -13.52 1.08
CA PHE A 206 -9.43 -13.63 0.33
C PHE A 206 -9.64 -15.11 -0.03
N ALA A 207 -10.49 -15.78 0.76
CA ALA A 207 -10.92 -17.13 0.44
C ALA A 207 -11.68 -17.14 -0.89
N ASN A 208 -11.64 -18.28 -1.55
CA ASN A 208 -12.31 -18.49 -2.85
C ASN A 208 -13.76 -17.97 -2.83
N GLY A 209 -14.11 -17.14 -3.77
CA GLY A 209 -15.50 -16.78 -4.08
C GLY A 209 -16.24 -17.96 -4.65
#